data_a6db0f4e98f57808eef6b8773d3308c6
#
_entry.id   a6db0f4e98f57808eef6b8773d3308c6
#
_cell.length_a   1.000
_cell.length_b   1.000
_cell.length_c   1.000
_cell.angle_alpha   90.00
_cell.angle_beta   90.00
_cell.angle_gamma   90.00
#
_symmetry.space_group_name_H-M   'P 1'
#
loop_
_entity.id
_entity.type
_entity.pdbx_description
1 polymer ?
#
loop_
_entity_poly.entity_id
_entity_poly.type
_entity_poly.pdbx_seq_one_letter_code
_entity_poly.pdbx_strand_id
1 'polypeptide(L)'
;MYNAIVWQDRRTKDLCEKLKNNNLETIFQNKTGLLLDPYFSGTKIKWILENHPDLIEIAKEGKLAFGTIDTWLIWKLTNGTKHVTDVTNASRTLLFNIHTLKWDEELINLLNIPKNILPELVSSSEFIDDINVHILGAKIPLPSLHF
;
A
#
# COMPACT_ATOMS: atom_id res chain seq x y z
N MET A 1 4.78 -8.42 13.20
CA MET A 1 4.39 -7.15 12.53
C MET A 1 5.64 -6.30 12.37
N TYR A 2 5.90 -5.73 11.18
CA TYR A 2 7.01 -4.81 10.96
C TYR A 2 6.64 -3.40 11.44
N ASN A 3 7.62 -2.65 11.96
CA ASN A 3 7.38 -1.27 12.38
C ASN A 3 7.04 -0.37 11.18
N ALA A 4 6.12 0.59 11.38
CA ALA A 4 5.73 1.52 10.34
C ALA A 4 6.95 2.35 9.86
N ILE A 5 7.10 2.45 8.53
CA ILE A 5 8.14 3.27 7.90
C ILE A 5 7.49 4.60 7.50
N VAL A 6 8.01 5.69 8.06
CA VAL A 6 7.49 7.04 7.79
C VAL A 6 7.95 7.56 6.42
N TRP A 7 7.28 8.57 5.90
CA TRP A 7 7.57 9.17 4.58
C TRP A 7 8.97 9.79 4.48
N GLN A 8 9.54 10.27 5.60
CA GLN A 8 10.88 10.86 5.67
C GLN A 8 12.02 9.82 5.59
N ASP A 9 11.70 8.54 5.76
CA ASP A 9 12.70 7.48 5.77
C ASP A 9 13.32 7.32 4.38
N ARG A 10 14.65 7.35 4.30
CA ARG A 10 15.44 7.34 3.07
C ARG A 10 16.13 6.00 2.80
N ARG A 11 15.78 4.92 3.53
CA ARG A 11 16.45 3.61 3.40
C ARG A 11 16.40 3.01 1.99
N THR A 12 15.44 3.41 1.16
CA THR A 12 15.27 2.92 -0.21
C THR A 12 15.90 3.83 -1.26
N LYS A 13 16.72 4.82 -0.86
CA LYS A 13 17.36 5.76 -1.80
C LYS A 13 18.17 5.02 -2.88
N ASP A 14 19.02 4.09 -2.48
CA ASP A 14 19.89 3.37 -3.41
C ASP A 14 19.06 2.45 -4.35
N LEU A 15 17.96 1.91 -3.87
CA LEU A 15 17.01 1.16 -4.69
C LEU A 15 16.35 2.07 -5.75
N CYS A 16 15.93 3.27 -5.37
CA CYS A 16 15.36 4.24 -6.33
C CYS A 16 16.39 4.63 -7.40
N GLU A 17 17.64 4.93 -7.02
CA GLU A 17 18.72 5.22 -7.97
C GLU A 17 18.99 4.04 -8.91
N LYS A 18 19.00 2.81 -8.40
CA LYS A 18 19.15 1.61 -9.23
C LYS A 18 18.02 1.46 -10.25
N LEU A 19 16.77 1.69 -9.84
CA LEU A 19 15.62 1.65 -10.76
C LEU A 19 15.70 2.74 -11.83
N LYS A 20 16.14 3.96 -11.48
CA LYS A 20 16.38 5.06 -12.43
C LYS A 20 17.48 4.71 -13.44
N ASN A 21 18.60 4.18 -12.96
CA ASN A 21 19.71 3.76 -13.84
C ASN A 21 19.32 2.65 -14.81
N ASN A 22 18.29 1.87 -14.47
CA ASN A 22 17.68 0.87 -15.36
C ASN A 22 16.59 1.47 -16.29
N ASN A 23 16.48 2.78 -16.38
CA ASN A 23 15.50 3.50 -17.20
C ASN A 23 14.04 3.21 -16.89
N LEU A 24 13.72 2.81 -15.65
CA LEU A 24 12.36 2.46 -15.25
C LEU A 24 11.52 3.65 -14.79
N GLU A 25 12.12 4.81 -14.51
CA GLU A 25 11.38 5.97 -13.97
C GLU A 25 10.24 6.42 -14.88
N THR A 26 10.43 6.41 -16.20
CA THR A 26 9.39 6.79 -17.17
C THR A 26 8.16 5.88 -17.10
N ILE A 27 8.36 4.56 -16.88
CA ILE A 27 7.26 3.60 -16.74
C ILE A 27 6.44 3.93 -15.49
N PHE A 28 7.11 4.13 -14.35
CA PHE A 28 6.44 4.52 -13.11
C PHE A 28 5.71 5.85 -13.26
N GLN A 29 6.39 6.88 -13.80
CA GLN A 29 5.81 8.21 -13.95
C GLN A 29 4.58 8.22 -14.86
N ASN A 30 4.62 7.52 -15.99
CA ASN A 30 3.49 7.47 -16.92
C ASN A 30 2.25 6.79 -16.30
N LYS A 31 2.44 5.79 -15.45
CA LYS A 31 1.33 5.03 -14.88
C LYS A 31 0.82 5.59 -13.55
N THR A 32 1.69 6.21 -12.77
CA THR A 32 1.36 6.68 -11.42
C THR A 32 1.35 8.20 -11.26
N GLY A 33 1.92 8.94 -12.21
CA GLY A 33 2.20 10.38 -12.08
C GLY A 33 3.33 10.72 -11.10
N LEU A 34 4.02 9.72 -10.54
CA LEU A 34 5.03 9.89 -9.50
C LEU A 34 6.43 9.61 -10.03
N LEU A 35 7.42 10.34 -9.52
CA LEU A 35 8.83 10.02 -9.71
C LEU A 35 9.27 8.89 -8.77
N LEU A 36 10.34 8.18 -9.11
CA LEU A 36 10.94 7.18 -8.22
C LEU A 36 11.63 7.88 -7.04
N ASP A 37 10.98 7.88 -5.89
CA ASP A 37 11.50 8.48 -4.66
C ASP A 37 11.24 7.55 -3.45
N PRO A 38 12.15 7.51 -2.46
CA PRO A 38 11.97 6.77 -1.20
C PRO A 38 10.72 7.17 -0.39
N TYR A 39 10.13 8.30 -0.69
CA TYR A 39 8.88 8.75 -0.07
C TYR A 39 7.76 7.71 -0.17
N PHE A 40 7.63 7.04 -1.34
CA PHE A 40 6.49 6.21 -1.68
C PHE A 40 6.62 4.76 -1.20
N SER A 41 5.48 4.09 -1.00
CA SER A 41 5.41 2.79 -0.32
C SER A 41 6.02 1.63 -1.12
N GLY A 42 5.90 1.61 -2.45
CA GLY A 42 6.32 0.47 -3.27
C GLY A 42 7.77 0.05 -3.07
N THR A 43 8.70 1.04 -3.04
CA THR A 43 10.12 0.75 -2.79
C THR A 43 10.38 0.27 -1.36
N LYS A 44 9.59 0.74 -0.37
CA LYS A 44 9.68 0.30 1.02
C LYS A 44 9.21 -1.14 1.21
N ILE A 45 8.12 -1.52 0.53
CA ILE A 45 7.64 -2.91 0.54
C ILE A 45 8.72 -3.82 -0.04
N LYS A 46 9.26 -3.48 -1.22
CA LYS A 46 10.35 -4.25 -1.84
C LYS A 46 11.54 -4.38 -0.89
N TRP A 47 11.97 -3.29 -0.27
CA TRP A 47 13.08 -3.31 0.69
C TRP A 47 12.81 -4.25 1.88
N ILE A 48 11.60 -4.20 2.45
CA ILE A 48 11.21 -5.11 3.54
C ILE A 48 11.31 -6.56 3.10
N LEU A 49 10.73 -6.91 1.94
CA LEU A 49 10.74 -8.28 1.44
C LEU A 49 12.14 -8.80 1.11
N GLU A 50 13.04 -7.93 0.61
CA GLU A 50 14.44 -8.28 0.35
C GLU A 50 15.26 -8.50 1.64
N ASN A 51 14.96 -7.75 2.71
CA ASN A 51 15.67 -7.87 3.98
C ASN A 51 15.05 -8.89 4.95
N HIS A 52 13.84 -9.38 4.64
CA HIS A 52 13.09 -10.36 5.42
C HIS A 52 12.50 -11.43 4.49
N PRO A 53 13.31 -12.35 3.95
CA PRO A 53 12.86 -13.35 2.97
C PRO A 53 11.76 -14.29 3.48
N ASP A 54 11.70 -14.52 4.79
CA ASP A 54 10.64 -15.26 5.48
C ASP A 54 9.24 -14.69 5.21
N LEU A 55 9.13 -13.39 5.00
CA LEU A 55 7.85 -12.74 4.69
C LEU A 55 7.28 -13.16 3.33
N ILE A 56 8.12 -13.61 2.39
CA ILE A 56 7.64 -14.09 1.08
C ILE A 56 6.84 -15.37 1.25
N GLU A 57 7.28 -16.29 2.10
CA GLU A 57 6.54 -17.53 2.38
C GLU A 57 5.24 -17.22 3.15
N ILE A 58 5.30 -16.30 4.13
CA ILE A 58 4.11 -15.82 4.86
C ILE A 58 3.10 -15.16 3.89
N ALA A 59 3.59 -14.42 2.89
CA ALA A 59 2.74 -13.85 1.84
C ALA A 59 2.07 -14.92 0.98
N LYS A 60 2.81 -15.97 0.58
CA LYS A 60 2.24 -17.09 -0.17
C LYS A 60 1.13 -17.82 0.59
N GLU A 61 1.24 -17.90 1.91
CA GLU A 61 0.22 -18.46 2.79
C GLU A 61 -0.98 -17.52 3.01
N GLY A 62 -0.99 -16.32 2.43
CA GLY A 62 -2.04 -15.32 2.63
C GLY A 62 -2.08 -14.69 4.03
N LYS A 63 -0.97 -14.78 4.78
CA LYS A 63 -0.87 -14.29 6.17
C LYS A 63 -0.12 -12.96 6.28
N LEU A 64 0.29 -12.36 5.16
CA LEU A 64 0.93 -11.05 5.11
C LEU A 64 -0.03 -10.03 4.49
N ALA A 65 -0.14 -8.87 5.11
CA ALA A 65 -0.91 -7.74 4.59
C ALA A 65 -0.06 -6.47 4.62
N PHE A 66 -0.13 -5.70 3.53
CA PHE A 66 0.40 -4.35 3.44
C PHE A 66 -0.73 -3.35 3.65
N GLY A 67 -0.42 -2.21 4.26
CA GLY A 67 -1.35 -1.10 4.36
C GLY A 67 -0.64 0.23 4.55
N THR A 68 -1.24 1.28 4.01
CA THR A 68 -0.99 2.67 4.38
C THR A 68 -1.75 2.98 5.67
N ILE A 69 -1.63 4.18 6.20
CA ILE A 69 -2.22 4.52 7.51
C ILE A 69 -3.74 4.38 7.53
N ASP A 70 -4.41 4.72 6.43
CA ASP A 70 -5.86 4.53 6.25
C ASP A 70 -6.25 3.05 6.37
N THR A 71 -5.57 2.16 5.63
CA THR A 71 -5.79 0.71 5.70
C THR A 71 -5.61 0.19 7.12
N TRP A 72 -4.57 0.66 7.83
CA TRP A 72 -4.32 0.25 9.22
C TRP A 72 -5.43 0.70 10.16
N LEU A 73 -5.92 1.94 10.02
CA LEU A 73 -7.00 2.45 10.82
C LEU A 73 -8.32 1.70 10.56
N ILE A 74 -8.66 1.50 9.28
CA ILE A 74 -9.83 0.71 8.89
C ILE A 74 -9.75 -0.71 9.47
N TRP A 75 -8.61 -1.38 9.31
CA TRP A 75 -8.36 -2.70 9.87
C TRP A 75 -8.62 -2.75 11.39
N LYS A 76 -8.13 -1.74 12.11
CA LYS A 76 -8.35 -1.64 13.57
C LYS A 76 -9.80 -1.33 13.93
N LEU A 77 -10.44 -0.40 13.23
CA LEU A 77 -11.82 0.00 13.49
C LEU A 77 -12.83 -1.08 13.15
N THR A 78 -12.52 -1.94 12.17
CA THR A 78 -13.35 -3.08 11.77
C THR A 78 -12.96 -4.39 12.46
N ASN A 79 -12.10 -4.36 13.47
CA ASN A 79 -11.60 -5.53 14.19
C ASN A 79 -10.98 -6.59 13.27
N GLY A 80 -10.26 -6.18 12.26
CA GLY A 80 -9.53 -7.05 11.33
C GLY A 80 -10.38 -7.69 10.23
N THR A 81 -11.60 -7.21 9.99
CA THR A 81 -12.50 -7.77 8.96
C THR A 81 -12.30 -7.13 7.59
N LYS A 82 -11.81 -5.89 7.50
CA LYS A 82 -11.65 -5.13 6.25
C LYS A 82 -10.19 -4.74 6.00
N HIS A 83 -9.66 -5.23 4.88
CA HIS A 83 -8.32 -4.89 4.38
C HIS A 83 -8.46 -4.10 3.08
N VAL A 84 -8.74 -2.82 3.20
CA VAL A 84 -9.06 -1.92 2.08
C VAL A 84 -8.24 -0.63 2.15
N THR A 85 -8.09 0.03 1.01
CA THR A 85 -7.55 1.40 0.88
C THR A 85 -8.36 2.15 -0.17
N ASP A 86 -8.44 3.46 -0.06
CA ASP A 86 -9.07 4.26 -1.09
C ASP A 86 -8.12 4.60 -2.25
N VAL A 87 -8.68 5.05 -3.37
CA VAL A 87 -7.90 5.38 -4.58
C VAL A 87 -6.91 6.52 -4.36
N THR A 88 -7.17 7.45 -3.43
CA THR A 88 -6.26 8.57 -3.16
C THR A 88 -5.03 8.11 -2.41
N ASN A 89 -5.17 7.27 -1.39
CA ASN A 89 -4.05 6.66 -0.68
C ASN A 89 -3.29 5.66 -1.57
N ALA A 90 -4.00 4.82 -2.33
CA ALA A 90 -3.39 3.90 -3.28
C ALA A 90 -2.51 4.61 -4.30
N SER A 91 -2.92 5.80 -4.78
CA SER A 91 -2.16 6.60 -5.75
C SER A 91 -0.77 7.05 -5.24
N ARG A 92 -0.52 6.97 -3.92
CA ARG A 92 0.76 7.36 -3.30
C ARG A 92 1.71 6.18 -3.06
N THR A 93 1.46 5.02 -3.69
CA THR A 93 2.21 3.79 -3.42
C THR A 93 3.27 3.42 -4.47
N LEU A 94 3.29 4.03 -5.64
CA LEU A 94 4.02 3.59 -6.85
C LEU A 94 3.51 2.27 -7.45
N LEU A 95 2.35 1.78 -7.03
CA LEU A 95 1.78 0.49 -7.47
C LEU A 95 0.41 0.66 -8.15
N PHE A 96 -0.19 1.83 -8.03
CA PHE A 96 -1.53 2.14 -8.51
C PHE A 96 -1.47 2.89 -9.85
N ASN A 97 -2.22 2.41 -10.83
CA ASN A 97 -2.33 3.04 -12.13
C ASN A 97 -3.48 4.08 -12.12
N ILE A 98 -3.12 5.35 -12.24
CA ILE A 98 -4.06 6.48 -12.17
C ILE A 98 -5.01 6.56 -13.38
N HIS A 99 -4.73 5.88 -14.48
CA HIS A 99 -5.58 5.85 -15.67
C HIS A 99 -6.63 4.75 -15.62
N THR A 100 -6.26 3.59 -15.05
CA THR A 100 -7.17 2.44 -14.94
C THR A 100 -7.85 2.33 -13.60
N LEU A 101 -7.39 3.09 -12.59
CA LEU A 101 -7.83 3.08 -11.19
C LEU A 101 -7.70 1.69 -10.55
N LYS A 102 -6.61 0.99 -10.85
CA LYS A 102 -6.32 -0.37 -10.36
C LYS A 102 -4.86 -0.51 -9.94
N TRP A 103 -4.59 -1.53 -9.13
CA TRP A 103 -3.24 -2.01 -8.92
C TRP A 103 -2.62 -2.42 -10.26
N ASP A 104 -1.42 -1.91 -10.59
CA ASP A 104 -0.76 -2.15 -11.87
C ASP A 104 0.15 -3.38 -11.79
N GLU A 105 -0.18 -4.41 -12.55
CA GLU A 105 0.56 -5.68 -12.57
C GLU A 105 2.02 -5.52 -12.99
N GLU A 106 2.31 -4.62 -13.94
CA GLU A 106 3.68 -4.39 -14.39
C GLU A 106 4.53 -3.75 -13.30
N LEU A 107 3.99 -2.72 -12.61
CA LEU A 107 4.69 -2.06 -11.50
C LEU A 107 4.92 -3.01 -10.32
N ILE A 108 3.91 -3.82 -9.99
CA ILE A 108 3.97 -4.86 -8.95
C ILE A 108 5.08 -5.86 -9.27
N ASN A 109 5.13 -6.34 -10.52
CA ASN A 109 6.14 -7.30 -10.99
C ASN A 109 7.55 -6.69 -11.02
N LEU A 110 7.71 -5.44 -11.47
CA LEU A 110 9.00 -4.72 -11.46
C LEU A 110 9.58 -4.58 -10.05
N LEU A 111 8.72 -4.44 -9.06
CA LEU A 111 9.13 -4.37 -7.66
C LEU A 111 9.15 -5.74 -6.96
N ASN A 112 8.79 -6.85 -7.64
CA ASN A 112 8.70 -8.19 -7.07
C ASN A 112 7.83 -8.24 -5.80
N ILE A 113 6.67 -7.59 -5.82
CA ILE A 113 5.74 -7.54 -4.70
C ILE A 113 4.66 -8.61 -4.93
N PRO A 114 4.37 -9.48 -3.94
CA PRO A 114 3.24 -10.39 -4.02
C PRO A 114 1.91 -9.61 -4.03
N LYS A 115 1.12 -9.73 -5.09
CA LYS A 115 -0.13 -8.97 -5.24
C LYS A 115 -1.13 -9.21 -4.11
N ASN A 116 -1.16 -10.41 -3.59
CA ASN A 116 -2.10 -10.83 -2.53
C ASN A 116 -1.89 -10.14 -1.18
N ILE A 117 -0.80 -9.40 -0.99
CA ILE A 117 -0.58 -8.59 0.23
C ILE A 117 -1.23 -7.21 0.14
N LEU A 118 -1.64 -6.78 -1.07
CA LEU A 118 -2.21 -5.44 -1.29
C LEU A 118 -3.68 -5.40 -0.86
N PRO A 119 -4.14 -4.27 -0.28
CA PRO A 119 -5.54 -4.10 0.10
C PRO A 119 -6.47 -4.02 -1.12
N GLU A 120 -7.74 -4.32 -0.91
CA GLU A 120 -8.78 -4.06 -1.89
C GLU A 120 -8.95 -2.55 -2.09
N LEU A 121 -9.22 -2.13 -3.32
CA LEU A 121 -9.41 -0.72 -3.68
C LEU A 121 -10.89 -0.36 -3.57
N VAL A 122 -11.16 0.73 -2.86
CA VAL A 122 -12.52 1.28 -2.70
C VAL A 122 -12.56 2.73 -3.15
N SER A 123 -13.76 3.22 -3.42
CA SER A 123 -13.98 4.65 -3.68
C SER A 123 -13.74 5.46 -2.41
N SER A 124 -13.21 6.66 -2.55
CA SER A 124 -12.92 7.56 -1.43
C SER A 124 -14.15 7.99 -0.62
N SER A 125 -15.36 7.80 -1.14
CA SER A 125 -16.63 8.10 -0.44
C SER A 125 -17.50 6.87 -0.20
N GLU A 126 -16.92 5.68 -0.32
CA GLU A 126 -17.65 4.42 -0.13
C GLU A 126 -17.89 4.14 1.37
N PHE A 127 -19.05 3.58 1.68
CA PHE A 127 -19.31 2.99 2.99
C PHE A 127 -18.56 1.65 3.08
N ILE A 128 -17.68 1.51 4.07
CA ILE A 128 -16.84 0.32 4.23
C ILE A 128 -17.49 -0.70 5.18
N ASP A 129 -17.89 -0.25 6.37
CA ASP A 129 -18.50 -1.09 7.41
C ASP A 129 -18.99 -0.23 8.59
N ASP A 130 -19.60 -0.85 9.57
CA ASP A 130 -19.81 -0.25 10.88
C ASP A 130 -18.56 -0.41 11.74
N ILE A 131 -18.23 0.61 12.54
CA ILE A 131 -17.12 0.53 13.50
C ILE A 131 -17.45 -0.50 14.56
N ASN A 132 -16.64 -1.57 14.63
CA ASN A 132 -16.79 -2.67 15.59
C ASN A 132 -16.04 -2.43 16.92
N VAL A 133 -15.56 -1.24 17.17
CA VAL A 133 -14.97 -0.84 18.44
C VAL A 133 -15.97 0.03 19.19
N HIS A 134 -16.11 -0.19 20.50
CA HIS A 134 -16.95 0.65 21.35
C HIS A 134 -16.32 2.06 21.50
N ILE A 135 -16.55 2.90 20.50
CA ILE A 135 -16.26 4.31 20.57
C ILE A 135 -17.59 4.99 20.92
N LEU A 136 -17.63 5.65 22.07
CA LEU A 136 -18.81 6.40 22.56
C LEU A 136 -20.10 5.58 22.71
N GLY A 137 -20.01 4.24 22.81
CA GLY A 137 -21.17 3.37 23.09
C GLY A 137 -22.16 3.22 21.93
N ALA A 138 -21.82 3.64 20.72
CA ALA A 138 -22.67 3.52 19.54
C ALA A 138 -21.93 2.88 18.37
N LYS A 139 -22.67 2.21 17.47
CA LYS A 139 -22.19 1.83 16.16
C LYS A 139 -22.10 3.08 15.30
N ILE A 140 -20.91 3.34 14.74
CA ILE A 140 -20.68 4.51 13.89
C ILE A 140 -20.35 4.00 12.49
N PRO A 141 -21.02 4.48 11.42
CA PRO A 141 -20.68 4.12 10.06
C PRO A 141 -19.26 4.61 9.71
N LEU A 142 -18.46 3.75 9.12
CA LEU A 142 -17.10 4.06 8.69
C LEU A 142 -17.08 4.29 7.17
N PRO A 143 -17.04 5.55 6.71
CA PRO A 143 -16.72 5.86 5.33
C PRO A 143 -15.23 5.61 5.07
N SER A 144 -14.84 5.55 3.80
CA SER A 144 -13.43 5.55 3.42
C SER A 144 -12.73 6.81 3.99
N LEU A 145 -11.50 6.61 4.46
CA LEU A 145 -10.74 7.69 5.10
C LEU A 145 -9.86 8.40 4.07
N HIS A 146 -10.10 9.69 3.90
CA HIS A 146 -9.22 10.56 3.12
C HIS A 146 -8.14 11.16 4.01
N PHE A 147 -6.88 11.04 3.59
CA PHE A 147 -5.73 11.69 4.22
C PHE A 147 -4.88 12.42 3.18
#